data_a34c4e52402881058cbdb842ce893618
#
_entry.id   a34c4e52402881058cbdb842ce893618
#
_cell.length_a   1.000
_cell.length_b   1.000
_cell.length_c   1.000
_cell.angle_alpha   90.00
_cell.angle_beta   90.00
_cell.angle_gamma   90.00
#
_symmetry.space_group_name_H-M   'P 1'
#
loop_
_entity.id
_entity.type
_entity.pdbx_description
1 polymer ?
#
loop_
_entity_poly.entity_id
_entity_poly.type
_entity_poly.pdbx_seq_one_letter_code
_entity_poly.pdbx_strand_id
1 'polypeptide(L)'
;MADSITSLARRVREANVYCEVVPYSKTVDEIKALNPKGIIFTGGPNSVFDEDAPKVDSQVFELGIPILGICYGAQLMSMSLGGVVHHADTREYGVTDITLDTTGVLFDGIADKNQCLMSHTDKVYSLPDGFRVVAKTEDCPMAAFENAEKGFYGVQFHPEVNHTPFGKDMIKNFLYNVCKLSGDWTMSDYAKNYIEFAKNKIGDKKVLCALSGGVDSSVAAVLLSLIHIL
;
A
#
# COMPACT_ATOMS: atom_id res chain seq x y z
N MET A 1 9.46 4.74 -10.22
CA MET A 1 9.28 4.23 -8.84
C MET A 1 8.52 5.17 -7.91
N ALA A 2 8.68 6.47 -7.96
CA ALA A 2 7.74 7.42 -7.32
C ALA A 2 6.28 7.15 -7.74
N ASP A 3 6.08 6.56 -8.91
CA ASP A 3 4.76 6.24 -9.47
C ASP A 3 4.02 5.12 -8.72
N SER A 4 4.72 4.14 -8.11
CA SER A 4 4.08 3.01 -7.42
C SER A 4 3.37 3.45 -6.14
N ILE A 5 4.04 4.23 -5.27
CA ILE A 5 3.45 4.73 -4.01
C ILE A 5 2.26 5.65 -4.32
N THR A 6 2.41 6.55 -5.29
CA THR A 6 1.35 7.46 -5.72
C THR A 6 0.17 6.70 -6.32
N SER A 7 0.46 5.67 -7.13
CA SER A 7 -0.57 4.80 -7.71
C SER A 7 -1.32 4.02 -6.62
N LEU A 8 -0.60 3.47 -5.63
CA LEU A 8 -1.23 2.76 -4.51
C LEU A 8 -2.12 3.68 -3.68
N ALA A 9 -1.62 4.86 -3.29
CA ALA A 9 -2.42 5.84 -2.55
C ALA A 9 -3.68 6.26 -3.32
N ARG A 10 -3.57 6.40 -4.66
CA ARG A 10 -4.72 6.65 -5.54
C ARG A 10 -5.73 5.48 -5.47
N ARG A 11 -5.27 4.21 -5.55
CA ARG A 11 -6.17 3.04 -5.46
C ARG A 11 -6.92 2.98 -4.14
N VAL A 12 -6.26 3.29 -3.03
CA VAL A 12 -6.91 3.36 -1.71
C VAL A 12 -7.97 4.46 -1.68
N ARG A 13 -7.66 5.65 -2.21
CA ARG A 13 -8.60 6.77 -2.29
C ARG A 13 -9.76 6.52 -3.27
N GLU A 14 -9.50 5.83 -4.40
CA GLU A 14 -10.54 5.36 -5.34
C GLU A 14 -11.50 4.37 -4.67
N ALA A 15 -11.06 3.67 -3.63
CA ALA A 15 -11.89 2.82 -2.79
C ALA A 15 -12.52 3.60 -1.61
N ASN A 16 -12.65 4.92 -1.70
CA ASN A 16 -13.25 5.78 -0.67
C ASN A 16 -12.67 5.60 0.73
N VAL A 17 -11.36 5.41 0.81
CA VAL A 17 -10.61 5.28 2.06
C VAL A 17 -9.53 6.36 2.14
N TYR A 18 -9.45 7.04 3.27
CA TYR A 18 -8.35 7.98 3.55
C TYR A 18 -7.04 7.22 3.74
N CYS A 19 -5.96 7.76 3.19
CA CYS A 19 -4.63 7.25 3.45
C CYS A 19 -3.58 8.37 3.49
N GLU A 20 -2.57 8.16 4.30
CA GLU A 20 -1.36 8.98 4.37
C GLU A 20 -0.17 8.16 3.90
N VAL A 21 0.74 8.82 3.17
CA VAL A 21 2.03 8.26 2.80
C VAL A 21 3.05 8.79 3.81
N VAL A 22 3.71 7.87 4.49
CA VAL A 22 4.70 8.21 5.52
C VAL A 22 6.04 7.53 5.22
N PRO A 23 7.18 8.10 5.61
CA PRO A 23 8.47 7.47 5.40
C PRO A 23 8.63 6.21 6.27
N TYR A 24 9.39 5.24 5.77
CA TYR A 24 9.69 3.99 6.49
C TYR A 24 10.43 4.21 7.83
N SER A 25 11.08 5.37 7.99
CA SER A 25 11.80 5.75 9.21
C SER A 25 10.90 6.23 10.35
N LYS A 26 9.56 6.24 10.13
CA LYS A 26 8.61 6.66 11.16
C LYS A 26 8.64 5.69 12.34
N THR A 27 8.75 6.22 13.54
CA THR A 27 8.80 5.43 14.76
C THR A 27 7.48 4.74 15.07
N VAL A 28 7.52 3.67 15.85
CA VAL A 28 6.31 2.93 16.29
C VAL A 28 5.34 3.84 17.03
N ASP A 29 5.83 4.75 17.89
CA ASP A 29 4.98 5.67 18.62
C ASP A 29 4.31 6.71 17.72
N GLU A 30 5.02 7.19 16.69
CA GLU A 30 4.42 8.06 15.69
C GLU A 30 3.36 7.33 14.84
N ILE A 31 3.56 6.04 14.54
CA ILE A 31 2.56 5.21 13.86
C ILE A 31 1.33 5.03 14.78
N LYS A 32 1.52 4.70 16.05
CA LYS A 32 0.44 4.61 17.04
C LYS A 32 -0.36 5.91 17.14
N ALA A 33 0.33 7.06 17.12
CA ALA A 33 -0.32 8.38 17.21
C ALA A 33 -1.24 8.66 16.00
N LEU A 34 -0.94 8.09 14.81
CA LEU A 34 -1.81 8.17 13.63
C LEU A 34 -3.06 7.27 13.77
N ASN A 35 -3.05 6.30 14.69
CA ASN A 35 -4.13 5.33 14.90
C ASN A 35 -4.65 4.68 13.58
N PRO A 36 -3.78 4.11 12.74
CA PRO A 36 -4.18 3.55 11.47
C PRO A 36 -5.00 2.27 11.67
N LYS A 37 -5.93 2.01 10.76
CA LYS A 37 -6.73 0.79 10.74
C LYS A 37 -6.11 -0.32 9.88
N GLY A 38 -5.10 0.02 9.10
CA GLY A 38 -4.31 -0.88 8.28
C GLY A 38 -3.01 -0.21 7.87
N ILE A 39 -2.00 -1.00 7.60
CA ILE A 39 -0.68 -0.55 7.13
C ILE A 39 -0.39 -1.25 5.80
N ILE A 40 0.13 -0.52 4.83
CA ILE A 40 0.60 -1.10 3.57
C ILE A 40 2.09 -0.78 3.41
N PHE A 41 2.92 -1.81 3.36
CA PHE A 41 4.32 -1.71 2.96
C PHE A 41 4.40 -1.82 1.45
N THR A 42 4.92 -0.78 0.80
CA THR A 42 4.99 -0.69 -0.65
C THR A 42 6.20 -1.42 -1.22
N GLY A 43 6.20 -1.62 -2.53
CA GLY A 43 7.38 -2.02 -3.27
C GLY A 43 8.48 -0.94 -3.26
N GLY A 44 9.69 -1.34 -3.53
CA GLY A 44 10.87 -0.47 -3.61
C GLY A 44 11.91 -1.03 -4.58
N PRO A 45 12.93 -0.24 -4.96
CA PRO A 45 13.97 -0.65 -5.90
C PRO A 45 15.05 -1.52 -5.28
N ASN A 46 15.16 -1.49 -3.95
CA ASN A 46 16.23 -2.13 -3.21
C ASN A 46 15.98 -3.62 -3.06
N SER A 47 17.06 -4.39 -2.94
CA SER A 47 17.02 -5.72 -2.36
C SER A 47 16.91 -5.62 -0.84
N VAL A 48 16.23 -6.56 -0.20
CA VAL A 48 16.17 -6.64 1.27
C VAL A 48 17.55 -6.91 1.91
N PHE A 49 18.53 -7.30 1.08
CA PHE A 49 19.91 -7.57 1.47
C PHE A 49 20.84 -6.36 1.35
N ASP A 50 20.40 -5.27 0.72
CA ASP A 50 21.20 -4.06 0.61
C ASP A 50 21.43 -3.43 1.99
N GLU A 51 22.63 -2.88 2.21
CA GLU A 51 22.97 -2.22 3.49
C GLU A 51 22.04 -1.05 3.78
N ASP A 52 21.72 -0.26 2.74
CA ASP A 52 20.83 0.90 2.79
C ASP A 52 19.35 0.54 2.54
N ALA A 53 19.01 -0.75 2.58
CA ALA A 53 17.64 -1.18 2.36
C ALA A 53 16.70 -0.58 3.43
N PRO A 54 15.52 -0.05 3.04
CA PRO A 54 14.53 0.43 3.98
C PRO A 54 14.13 -0.66 4.97
N LYS A 55 14.29 -0.39 6.25
CA LYS A 55 13.91 -1.29 7.34
C LYS A 55 12.87 -0.62 8.22
N VAL A 56 12.02 -1.42 8.84
CA VAL A 56 11.05 -0.96 9.83
C VAL A 56 11.37 -1.59 11.18
N ASP A 57 10.97 -0.92 12.25
CA ASP A 57 11.05 -1.49 13.60
C ASP A 57 10.13 -2.72 13.69
N SER A 58 10.66 -3.85 14.15
CA SER A 58 9.90 -5.10 14.27
C SER A 58 8.66 -4.98 15.17
N GLN A 59 8.65 -4.06 16.11
CA GLN A 59 7.50 -3.78 16.97
C GLN A 59 6.25 -3.32 16.18
N VAL A 60 6.40 -2.88 14.92
CA VAL A 60 5.25 -2.58 14.04
C VAL A 60 4.36 -3.82 13.85
N PHE A 61 4.94 -5.01 13.80
CA PHE A 61 4.21 -6.28 13.66
C PHE A 61 3.48 -6.71 14.95
N GLU A 62 3.77 -6.05 16.08
CA GLU A 62 3.13 -6.32 17.38
C GLU A 62 1.95 -5.37 17.67
N LEU A 63 1.67 -4.42 16.79
CA LEU A 63 0.62 -3.41 16.97
C LEU A 63 -0.81 -3.97 16.90
N GLY A 64 -1.00 -5.20 16.41
CA GLY A 64 -2.32 -5.78 16.17
C GLY A 64 -3.08 -5.09 15.02
N ILE A 65 -2.38 -4.37 14.16
CA ILE A 65 -2.92 -3.67 13.00
C ILE A 65 -2.71 -4.56 11.77
N PRO A 66 -3.74 -4.77 10.93
CA PRO A 66 -3.57 -5.50 9.67
C PRO A 66 -2.49 -4.90 8.77
N ILE A 67 -1.66 -5.76 8.18
CA ILE A 67 -0.54 -5.35 7.32
C ILE A 67 -0.64 -6.05 5.96
N LEU A 68 -0.55 -5.27 4.87
CA LEU A 68 -0.35 -5.75 3.51
C LEU A 68 1.05 -5.37 3.04
N GLY A 69 1.90 -6.36 2.75
CA GLY A 69 3.17 -6.17 2.08
C GLY A 69 3.04 -6.36 0.56
N ILE A 70 3.60 -5.45 -0.23
CA ILE A 70 3.62 -5.50 -1.68
C ILE A 70 5.07 -5.55 -2.16
N CYS A 71 5.44 -6.57 -2.95
CA CYS A 71 6.76 -6.77 -3.52
C CYS A 71 7.86 -6.68 -2.43
N TYR A 72 8.70 -5.65 -2.41
CA TYR A 72 9.67 -5.43 -1.34
C TYR A 72 9.05 -5.48 0.06
N GLY A 73 7.88 -4.88 0.25
CA GLY A 73 7.17 -4.89 1.54
C GLY A 73 6.75 -6.29 2.00
N ALA A 74 6.41 -7.19 1.07
CA ALA A 74 6.11 -8.58 1.37
C ALA A 74 7.39 -9.36 1.78
N GLN A 75 8.49 -9.12 1.08
CA GLN A 75 9.79 -9.71 1.40
C GLN A 75 10.29 -9.25 2.77
N LEU A 76 10.24 -7.94 3.03
CA LEU A 76 10.61 -7.34 4.31
C LEU A 76 9.80 -7.93 5.47
N MET A 77 8.48 -8.02 5.31
CA MET A 77 7.59 -8.62 6.31
C MET A 77 7.93 -10.08 6.55
N SER A 78 8.07 -10.87 5.48
CA SER A 78 8.43 -12.29 5.59
C SER A 78 9.73 -12.48 6.36
N MET A 79 10.79 -11.74 5.98
CA MET A 79 12.09 -11.84 6.62
C MET A 79 12.05 -11.38 8.08
N SER A 80 11.32 -10.30 8.40
CA SER A 80 11.18 -9.79 9.77
C SER A 80 10.46 -10.76 10.70
N LEU A 81 9.61 -11.62 10.15
CA LEU A 81 8.82 -12.61 10.91
C LEU A 81 9.44 -14.02 10.92
N GLY A 82 10.66 -14.18 10.38
CA GLY A 82 11.40 -15.44 10.40
C GLY A 82 11.28 -16.27 9.12
N GLY A 83 10.70 -15.75 8.08
CA GLY A 83 10.74 -16.34 6.75
C GLY A 83 12.10 -16.14 6.06
N VAL A 84 12.28 -16.80 4.93
CA VAL A 84 13.53 -16.76 4.16
C VAL A 84 13.29 -16.14 2.79
N VAL A 85 14.10 -15.16 2.44
CA VAL A 85 14.13 -14.51 1.13
C VAL A 85 15.45 -14.86 0.45
N HIS A 86 15.44 -15.08 -0.85
CA HIS A 86 16.64 -15.30 -1.65
C HIS A 86 16.60 -14.49 -2.95
N HIS A 87 17.77 -14.22 -3.51
CA HIS A 87 17.87 -13.77 -4.90
C HIS A 87 17.27 -14.85 -5.80
N ALA A 88 16.40 -14.44 -6.70
CA ALA A 88 15.80 -15.35 -7.66
C ALA A 88 16.82 -15.73 -8.72
N ASP A 89 16.95 -17.03 -9.03
CA ASP A 89 17.78 -17.52 -10.14
C ASP A 89 17.30 -16.95 -11.48
N THR A 90 15.99 -16.83 -11.62
CA THR A 90 15.33 -16.18 -12.76
C THR A 90 14.60 -14.95 -12.29
N ARG A 91 14.94 -13.80 -12.88
CA ARG A 91 14.23 -12.54 -12.62
C ARG A 91 12.87 -12.58 -13.29
N GLU A 92 11.82 -12.27 -12.56
CA GLU A 92 10.46 -12.16 -13.11
C GLU A 92 10.13 -10.70 -13.40
N TYR A 93 10.05 -10.34 -14.67
CA TYR A 93 9.65 -9.02 -15.13
C TYR A 93 8.61 -9.16 -16.23
N GLY A 94 7.44 -8.57 -16.02
CA GLY A 94 6.36 -8.54 -16.99
C GLY A 94 5.07 -9.13 -16.47
N VAL A 95 4.12 -9.25 -17.38
CA VAL A 95 2.81 -9.86 -17.08
C VAL A 95 2.98 -11.38 -17.15
N THR A 96 2.54 -12.06 -16.09
CA THR A 96 2.59 -13.51 -15.96
C THR A 96 1.25 -14.06 -15.49
N ASP A 97 0.97 -15.32 -15.83
CA ASP A 97 -0.22 -16.02 -15.38
C ASP A 97 -0.07 -16.40 -13.90
N ILE A 98 -1.13 -16.18 -13.14
CA ILE A 98 -1.18 -16.45 -11.70
C ILE A 98 -2.38 -17.31 -11.36
N THR A 99 -2.20 -18.25 -10.44
CA THR A 99 -3.27 -19.04 -9.86
C THR A 99 -3.50 -18.57 -8.43
N LEU A 100 -4.75 -18.20 -8.12
CA LEU A 100 -5.18 -17.66 -6.82
C LEU A 100 -5.95 -18.74 -6.04
N ASP A 101 -5.68 -18.84 -4.75
CA ASP A 101 -6.55 -19.54 -3.80
C ASP A 101 -7.65 -18.58 -3.34
N THR A 102 -8.83 -18.74 -3.91
CA THR A 102 -10.00 -17.88 -3.65
C THR A 102 -10.63 -18.08 -2.27
N THR A 103 -10.10 -19.02 -1.46
CA THR A 103 -10.47 -19.15 -0.04
C THR A 103 -9.74 -18.09 0.81
N GLY A 104 -8.69 -17.46 0.28
CA GLY A 104 -8.01 -16.34 0.92
C GLY A 104 -8.84 -15.06 0.84
N VAL A 105 -8.90 -14.31 1.94
CA VAL A 105 -9.74 -13.11 2.03
C VAL A 105 -9.38 -12.02 1.02
N LEU A 106 -8.11 -11.92 0.61
CA LEU A 106 -7.68 -10.96 -0.42
C LEU A 106 -8.27 -11.25 -1.80
N PHE A 107 -8.59 -12.52 -2.08
CA PHE A 107 -9.05 -12.96 -3.40
C PHE A 107 -10.54 -13.32 -3.43
N ASP A 108 -11.27 -12.94 -2.40
CA ASP A 108 -12.74 -13.12 -2.34
C ASP A 108 -13.40 -12.42 -3.54
N GLY A 109 -14.23 -13.18 -4.27
CA GLY A 109 -14.93 -12.73 -5.47
C GLY A 109 -14.06 -12.55 -6.72
N ILE A 110 -12.76 -12.94 -6.68
CA ILE A 110 -11.84 -12.85 -7.81
C ILE A 110 -11.68 -14.24 -8.44
N ALA A 111 -11.59 -14.31 -9.78
CA ALA A 111 -11.39 -15.58 -10.49
C ALA A 111 -10.04 -16.22 -10.09
N ASP A 112 -10.00 -17.56 -10.02
CA ASP A 112 -8.83 -18.34 -9.61
C ASP A 112 -7.64 -18.24 -10.58
N LYS A 113 -7.91 -18.04 -11.88
CA LYS A 113 -6.89 -17.83 -12.91
C LYS A 113 -6.93 -16.41 -13.39
N ASN A 114 -5.78 -15.77 -13.36
CA ASN A 114 -5.65 -14.36 -13.68
C ASN A 114 -4.25 -14.04 -14.22
N GLN A 115 -3.98 -12.76 -14.43
CA GLN A 115 -2.65 -12.25 -14.78
C GLN A 115 -2.22 -11.18 -13.80
N CYS A 116 -0.93 -11.10 -13.52
CA CYS A 116 -0.36 -10.06 -12.66
C CYS A 116 0.96 -9.53 -13.21
N LEU A 117 1.34 -8.33 -12.81
CA LEU A 117 2.65 -7.76 -13.11
C LEU A 117 3.65 -8.19 -12.04
N MET A 118 4.66 -8.93 -12.44
CA MET A 118 5.85 -9.21 -11.64
C MET A 118 6.96 -8.21 -11.99
N SER A 119 7.71 -7.78 -10.98
CA SER A 119 8.87 -6.90 -11.13
C SER A 119 9.78 -7.04 -9.92
N HIS A 120 10.53 -8.17 -9.86
CA HIS A 120 11.39 -8.46 -8.71
C HIS A 120 12.62 -9.28 -9.06
N THR A 121 13.68 -9.10 -8.25
CA THR A 121 14.93 -9.87 -8.28
C THR A 121 15.04 -10.83 -7.10
N ASP A 122 14.33 -10.55 -6.02
CA ASP A 122 14.29 -11.35 -4.81
C ASP A 122 12.90 -11.96 -4.64
N LYS A 123 12.82 -13.14 -4.07
CA LYS A 123 11.55 -13.81 -3.78
C LYS A 123 11.58 -14.48 -2.41
N VAL A 124 10.40 -14.61 -1.81
CA VAL A 124 10.22 -15.41 -0.60
C VAL A 124 10.40 -16.87 -0.96
N TYR A 125 11.30 -17.54 -0.25
CA TYR A 125 11.65 -18.94 -0.43
C TYR A 125 11.00 -19.84 0.65
N SER A 126 10.87 -19.32 1.87
CA SER A 126 10.19 -20.01 2.97
C SER A 126 9.34 -19.02 3.75
N LEU A 127 8.13 -19.39 4.05
CA LEU A 127 7.21 -18.58 4.84
C LEU A 127 7.52 -18.68 6.33
N PRO A 128 7.21 -17.62 7.11
CA PRO A 128 7.21 -17.69 8.56
C PRO A 128 6.15 -18.67 9.09
N ASP A 129 6.29 -19.11 10.33
CA ASP A 129 5.33 -19.99 10.98
C ASP A 129 3.92 -19.39 11.02
N GLY A 130 2.93 -20.23 10.72
CA GLY A 130 1.51 -19.84 10.70
C GLY A 130 1.05 -19.12 9.43
N PHE A 131 1.93 -18.95 8.44
CA PHE A 131 1.56 -18.45 7.13
C PHE A 131 1.21 -19.59 6.17
N ARG A 132 0.31 -19.31 5.20
CA ARG A 132 0.00 -20.20 4.08
C ARG A 132 0.13 -19.47 2.75
N VAL A 133 0.44 -20.21 1.70
CA VAL A 133 0.46 -19.71 0.33
C VAL A 133 -0.97 -19.57 -0.17
N VAL A 134 -1.30 -18.43 -0.80
CA VAL A 134 -2.62 -18.15 -1.38
C VAL A 134 -2.55 -17.73 -2.87
N ALA A 135 -1.35 -17.62 -3.44
CA ALA A 135 -1.20 -17.49 -4.90
C ALA A 135 0.17 -17.99 -5.36
N LYS A 136 0.23 -18.45 -6.60
CA LYS A 136 1.47 -18.93 -7.24
C LYS A 136 1.50 -18.60 -8.73
N THR A 137 2.71 -18.35 -9.25
CA THR A 137 3.04 -18.39 -10.68
C THR A 137 3.91 -19.60 -10.97
N GLU A 138 4.33 -19.78 -12.21
CA GLU A 138 5.26 -20.85 -12.59
C GLU A 138 6.62 -20.66 -11.88
N ASP A 139 7.14 -19.43 -11.85
CA ASP A 139 8.47 -19.10 -11.32
C ASP A 139 8.45 -18.62 -9.86
N CYS A 140 7.29 -18.22 -9.33
CA CYS A 140 7.12 -17.76 -7.94
C CYS A 140 6.06 -18.58 -7.19
N PRO A 141 6.48 -19.68 -6.52
CA PRO A 141 5.56 -20.56 -5.78
C PRO A 141 4.85 -19.86 -4.60
N MET A 142 5.40 -18.75 -4.12
CA MET A 142 4.87 -17.96 -3.01
C MET A 142 4.53 -16.54 -3.48
N ALA A 143 3.78 -16.44 -4.61
CA ALA A 143 3.39 -15.17 -5.21
C ALA A 143 2.44 -14.36 -4.30
N ALA A 144 1.67 -15.02 -3.44
CA ALA A 144 0.98 -14.39 -2.31
C ALA A 144 0.87 -15.38 -1.14
N PHE A 145 0.86 -14.81 0.04
CA PHE A 145 0.78 -15.56 1.30
C PHE A 145 0.05 -14.75 2.38
N GLU A 146 -0.51 -15.44 3.35
CA GLU A 146 -1.26 -14.81 4.44
C GLU A 146 -1.10 -15.53 5.77
N ASN A 147 -1.20 -14.76 6.84
CA ASN A 147 -1.56 -15.21 8.18
C ASN A 147 -2.82 -14.43 8.60
N ALA A 148 -3.99 -15.01 8.30
CA ALA A 148 -5.27 -14.35 8.53
C ALA A 148 -5.56 -14.11 10.02
N GLU A 149 -5.04 -14.97 10.91
CA GLU A 149 -5.20 -14.82 12.35
C GLU A 149 -4.50 -13.55 12.87
N LYS A 150 -3.29 -13.27 12.36
CA LYS A 150 -2.52 -12.07 12.71
C LYS A 150 -2.87 -10.86 11.86
N GLY A 151 -3.64 -11.04 10.78
CA GLY A 151 -3.97 -9.98 9.83
C GLY A 151 -2.80 -9.59 8.91
N PHE A 152 -1.90 -10.52 8.61
CA PHE A 152 -0.72 -10.27 7.76
C PHE A 152 -0.87 -10.90 6.39
N TYR A 153 -0.64 -10.10 5.36
CA TYR A 153 -0.83 -10.47 3.96
C TYR A 153 0.37 -9.99 3.14
N GLY A 154 0.88 -10.83 2.27
CA GLY A 154 1.99 -10.49 1.38
C GLY A 154 1.68 -10.87 -0.06
N VAL A 155 2.00 -9.98 -1.00
CA VAL A 155 1.94 -10.24 -2.44
C VAL A 155 3.25 -9.84 -3.10
N GLN A 156 3.80 -10.70 -3.95
CA GLN A 156 5.04 -10.43 -4.68
C GLN A 156 4.81 -9.54 -5.90
N PHE A 157 3.61 -9.59 -6.48
CA PHE A 157 3.20 -8.81 -7.64
C PHE A 157 2.72 -7.40 -7.24
N HIS A 158 2.47 -6.57 -8.25
CA HIS A 158 2.05 -5.18 -8.11
C HIS A 158 0.54 -5.01 -8.37
N PRO A 159 -0.32 -4.98 -7.31
CA PRO A 159 -1.76 -4.83 -7.49
C PRO A 159 -2.19 -3.39 -7.83
N GLU A 160 -1.33 -2.40 -7.62
CA GLU A 160 -1.64 -0.99 -7.85
C GLU A 160 -1.62 -0.60 -9.32
N VAL A 161 -1.03 -1.43 -10.20
CA VAL A 161 -0.87 -1.12 -11.61
C VAL A 161 -1.98 -1.75 -12.48
N ASN A 162 -2.19 -1.19 -13.68
CA ASN A 162 -3.24 -1.66 -14.59
C ASN A 162 -2.97 -3.06 -15.18
N HIS A 163 -1.70 -3.49 -15.19
CA HIS A 163 -1.30 -4.81 -15.69
C HIS A 163 -1.63 -5.96 -14.71
N THR A 164 -2.20 -5.64 -13.55
CA THR A 164 -2.81 -6.60 -12.63
C THR A 164 -4.31 -6.31 -12.57
N PRO A 165 -5.13 -6.93 -13.46
CA PRO A 165 -6.53 -6.54 -13.65
C PRO A 165 -7.37 -6.62 -12.38
N PHE A 166 -7.13 -7.62 -11.53
CA PHE A 166 -7.84 -7.85 -10.27
C PHE A 166 -7.28 -7.04 -9.10
N GLY A 167 -6.20 -6.29 -9.30
CA GLY A 167 -5.48 -5.61 -8.22
C GLY A 167 -6.33 -4.60 -7.45
N LYS A 168 -7.26 -3.91 -8.12
CA LYS A 168 -8.20 -2.99 -7.47
C LYS A 168 -9.14 -3.72 -6.51
N ASP A 169 -9.65 -4.86 -6.91
CA ASP A 169 -10.61 -5.63 -6.09
C ASP A 169 -9.87 -6.29 -4.91
N MET A 170 -8.63 -6.77 -5.13
CA MET A 170 -7.78 -7.24 -4.05
C MET A 170 -7.48 -6.15 -3.01
N ILE A 171 -7.14 -4.92 -3.45
CA ILE A 171 -6.93 -3.80 -2.53
C ILE A 171 -8.22 -3.48 -1.74
N LYS A 172 -9.38 -3.48 -2.40
CA LYS A 172 -10.68 -3.30 -1.72
C LYS A 172 -10.94 -4.40 -0.69
N ASN A 173 -10.64 -5.65 -1.02
CA ASN A 173 -10.79 -6.76 -0.09
C ASN A 173 -9.92 -6.56 1.16
N PHE A 174 -8.67 -6.10 1.01
CA PHE A 174 -7.85 -5.73 2.16
C PHE A 174 -8.50 -4.61 2.98
N LEU A 175 -8.94 -3.53 2.34
CA LEU A 175 -9.50 -2.37 3.03
C LEU A 175 -10.83 -2.69 3.73
N TYR A 176 -11.74 -3.41 3.06
CA TYR A 176 -13.08 -3.65 3.57
C TYR A 176 -13.21 -4.95 4.36
N ASN A 177 -12.65 -6.05 3.84
CA ASN A 177 -12.81 -7.36 4.46
C ASN A 177 -11.81 -7.61 5.58
N VAL A 178 -10.59 -7.06 5.49
CA VAL A 178 -9.55 -7.20 6.52
C VAL A 178 -9.57 -6.02 7.49
N CYS A 179 -9.39 -4.80 7.00
CA CYS A 179 -9.32 -3.61 7.85
C CYS A 179 -10.68 -3.11 8.36
N LYS A 180 -11.79 -3.68 7.86
CA LYS A 180 -13.18 -3.35 8.24
C LYS A 180 -13.53 -1.87 8.07
N LEU A 181 -13.00 -1.25 7.03
CA LEU A 181 -13.28 0.14 6.70
C LEU A 181 -14.63 0.28 6.00
N SER A 182 -15.30 1.41 6.23
CA SER A 182 -16.66 1.68 5.74
C SER A 182 -16.72 2.22 4.31
N GLY A 183 -15.59 2.74 3.77
CA GLY A 183 -15.58 3.34 2.43
C GLY A 183 -16.38 4.64 2.35
N ASP A 184 -16.42 5.41 3.40
CA ASP A 184 -17.20 6.66 3.55
C ASP A 184 -16.39 7.94 3.30
N TRP A 185 -15.10 7.81 3.04
CA TRP A 185 -14.27 8.94 2.71
C TRP A 185 -14.42 9.34 1.22
N THR A 186 -14.61 10.63 0.95
CA THR A 186 -14.62 11.16 -0.41
C THR A 186 -13.64 12.33 -0.56
N MET A 187 -13.09 12.49 -1.78
CA MET A 187 -12.22 13.63 -2.08
C MET A 187 -12.98 14.95 -1.94
N SER A 188 -14.27 14.97 -2.21
CA SER A 188 -15.12 16.16 -2.03
C SER A 188 -15.20 16.60 -0.58
N ASP A 189 -15.43 15.66 0.33
CA ASP A 189 -15.52 15.96 1.76
C ASP A 189 -14.14 16.30 2.34
N TYR A 190 -13.08 15.64 1.87
CA TYR A 190 -11.71 16.00 2.22
C TYR A 190 -11.39 17.44 1.81
N ALA A 191 -11.74 17.85 0.57
CA ALA A 191 -11.52 19.21 0.11
C ALA A 191 -12.29 20.26 0.95
N LYS A 192 -13.55 19.98 1.27
CA LYS A 192 -14.36 20.85 2.15
C LYS A 192 -13.74 21.01 3.53
N ASN A 193 -13.40 19.88 4.19
CA ASN A 193 -12.79 19.86 5.51
C ASN A 193 -11.43 20.57 5.53
N TYR A 194 -10.64 20.38 4.46
CA TYR A 194 -9.33 21.04 4.33
C TYR A 194 -9.47 22.56 4.13
N ILE A 195 -10.46 23.02 3.36
CA ILE A 195 -10.77 24.45 3.18
C ILE A 195 -11.14 25.05 4.54
N GLU A 196 -11.99 24.39 5.31
CA GLU A 196 -12.40 24.85 6.64
C GLU A 196 -11.23 24.89 7.63
N PHE A 197 -10.41 23.82 7.66
CA PHE A 197 -9.19 23.78 8.46
C PHE A 197 -8.24 24.93 8.08
N ALA A 198 -7.98 25.13 6.78
CA ALA A 198 -7.09 26.19 6.31
C ALA A 198 -7.65 27.58 6.65
N LYS A 199 -8.96 27.78 6.49
CA LYS A 199 -9.66 29.02 6.89
C LYS A 199 -9.46 29.35 8.38
N ASN A 200 -9.65 28.35 9.24
CA ASN A 200 -9.46 28.53 10.67
C ASN A 200 -7.98 28.81 11.04
N LYS A 201 -7.04 28.18 10.34
CA LYS A 201 -5.61 28.39 10.58
C LYS A 201 -5.09 29.73 10.05
N ILE A 202 -5.59 30.18 8.92
CA ILE A 202 -5.19 31.43 8.27
C ILE A 202 -5.87 32.63 8.98
N GLY A 203 -7.16 32.50 9.32
CA GLY A 203 -7.95 33.61 9.87
C GLY A 203 -7.95 34.81 8.92
N ASP A 204 -7.74 35.99 9.45
CA ASP A 204 -7.71 37.24 8.69
C ASP A 204 -6.32 37.54 8.05
N LYS A 205 -5.39 36.61 8.11
CA LYS A 205 -4.03 36.83 7.58
C LYS A 205 -4.02 36.68 6.07
N LYS A 206 -3.12 37.44 5.41
CA LYS A 206 -2.90 37.35 3.97
C LYS A 206 -2.04 36.13 3.66
N VAL A 207 -2.37 35.44 2.56
CA VAL A 207 -1.59 34.32 2.02
C VAL A 207 -0.98 34.74 0.69
N LEU A 208 0.33 34.53 0.55
CA LEU A 208 1.04 34.69 -0.72
C LEU A 208 1.13 33.32 -1.39
N CYS A 209 0.59 33.20 -2.59
CA CYS A 209 0.69 31.97 -3.40
C CYS A 209 1.54 32.26 -4.65
N ALA A 210 2.71 31.61 -4.74
CA ALA A 210 3.54 31.65 -5.93
C ALA A 210 3.09 30.55 -6.90
N LEU A 211 2.58 30.96 -8.08
CA LEU A 211 2.07 30.03 -9.09
C LEU A 211 3.17 29.68 -10.10
N SER A 212 3.54 28.41 -10.16
CA SER A 212 4.48 27.88 -11.15
C SER A 212 3.82 27.52 -12.49
N GLY A 213 2.48 27.53 -12.55
CA GLY A 213 1.70 27.07 -13.71
C GLY A 213 1.49 25.54 -13.75
N GLY A 214 2.03 24.79 -12.81
CA GLY A 214 1.79 23.36 -12.68
C GLY A 214 0.44 23.04 -12.01
N VAL A 215 0.02 21.78 -12.10
CA VAL A 215 -1.27 21.30 -11.56
C VAL A 215 -1.36 21.56 -10.05
N ASP A 216 -0.31 21.22 -9.29
CA ASP A 216 -0.31 21.33 -7.83
C ASP A 216 -0.48 22.79 -7.36
N SER A 217 0.25 23.72 -7.97
CA SER A 217 0.13 25.15 -7.64
C SER A 217 -1.22 25.72 -8.04
N SER A 218 -1.81 25.25 -9.15
CA SER A 218 -3.14 25.66 -9.61
C SER A 218 -4.22 25.15 -8.64
N VAL A 219 -4.14 23.89 -8.19
CA VAL A 219 -5.06 23.33 -7.17
C VAL A 219 -4.95 24.10 -5.86
N ALA A 220 -3.73 24.40 -5.40
CA ALA A 220 -3.50 25.19 -4.20
C ALA A 220 -4.13 26.58 -4.29
N ALA A 221 -3.97 27.27 -5.45
CA ALA A 221 -4.57 28.58 -5.67
C ALA A 221 -6.09 28.54 -5.65
N VAL A 222 -6.70 27.53 -6.30
CA VAL A 222 -8.16 27.35 -6.28
C VAL A 222 -8.67 27.10 -4.87
N LEU A 223 -8.03 26.21 -4.11
CA LEU A 223 -8.41 25.96 -2.72
C LEU A 223 -8.29 27.22 -1.85
N LEU A 224 -7.22 27.99 -2.00
CA LEU A 224 -7.02 29.25 -1.29
C LEU A 224 -8.05 30.30 -1.67
N SER A 225 -8.47 30.39 -2.95
CA SER A 225 -9.52 31.31 -3.37
C SER A 225 -10.88 31.01 -2.76
N LEU A 226 -11.14 29.75 -2.42
CA LEU A 226 -12.37 29.33 -1.72
C LEU A 226 -12.38 29.65 -0.21
N ILE A 227 -11.19 29.93 0.37
CA ILE A 227 -11.07 30.33 1.78
C ILE A 227 -11.45 31.78 1.96
N HIS A 228 -11.02 32.64 1.07
CA HIS A 228 -11.30 34.07 1.06
C HIS A 228 -12.20 34.35 -0.16
N ILE A 229 -13.51 34.18 0.02
CA ILE A 229 -14.48 34.70 -0.94
C ILE A 229 -14.54 36.21 -0.68
N LEU A 230 -13.88 36.94 -1.56
CA LEU A 230 -14.04 38.41 -1.67
C LEU A 230 -15.39 38.72 -2.28
#